data_f411c107fbc70f0c112503f2f890c0c8
#
_entry.id   f411c107fbc70f0c112503f2f890c0c8
#
_cell.length_a   1.000
_cell.length_b   1.000
_cell.length_c   1.000
_cell.angle_alpha   90.00
_cell.angle_beta   90.00
_cell.angle_gamma   90.00
#
_symmetry.space_group_name_H-M   'P 1'
#
loop_
_entity.id
_entity.type
_entity.pdbx_description
1 polymer ?
#
loop_
_entity_poly.entity_id
_entity_poly.type
_entity_poly.pdbx_seq_one_letter_code
_entity_poly.pdbx_strand_id
1 'polypeptide(L)'
;MTERSNQLKEKIIGLFSCSAIVEQLYLVDTLQHLSVDQHFHEQIDSTLRSTHAGEFNSSSLHDVALRFRILRQQGFWVSPDVFSKFKDEDGAFHVNVTNDPRGLLSLYNAAYLFIHGETELEESISFARRHLESMEGKLEYPLAEQVRRALHLPLPRTLKRVEALHYMSEYKQEPMHNSSILEFAKLDFNLLQRLHLKELKALSRWWKNLYREVGLNYSRDRVVECYFWAYTAYYEKEYTHARMILAKIITIIIMTDDTYDVRATLVECKQLNEAIQRWEESATSLLPEYLQKFYLKLMSTFKEFEDELKPDEKYRVAFSTKAFQILSNNYLQEAEWFHQNHKPRFNDQVKVSSVCSGGPWVCVGLLVGMGDTATKEALEWALCCTDAVRACAEVTRFMNDLASFKRGKNKNDVASSVECYISEYGVASEVAIAKIGSLIEDAWKTTNQARFELPELLPAVQRVANITISMPFMYDDKTDAFTFSSRLEGTIKRLFVNPIEL
;
A
#
# COMPACT_ATOMS: atom_id res chain seq x y z
N MET A 1 -28.14 0.04 13.75
CA MET A 1 -26.95 -0.52 13.03
C MET A 1 -25.95 -1.14 13.99
N THR A 2 -25.43 -0.42 14.99
CA THR A 2 -24.39 -0.94 15.90
C THR A 2 -24.83 -2.16 16.71
N GLU A 3 -26.04 -2.18 17.28
CA GLU A 3 -26.56 -3.33 18.02
C GLU A 3 -26.72 -4.56 17.13
N ARG A 4 -27.25 -4.37 15.91
CA ARG A 4 -27.36 -5.48 14.93
C ARG A 4 -25.99 -6.00 14.51
N SER A 5 -25.01 -5.13 14.32
CA SER A 5 -23.63 -5.50 14.02
C SER A 5 -23.03 -6.37 15.13
N ASN A 6 -23.24 -6.00 16.42
CA ASN A 6 -22.74 -6.79 17.54
C ASN A 6 -23.39 -8.20 17.60
N GLN A 7 -24.71 -8.30 17.39
CA GLN A 7 -25.40 -9.60 17.32
C GLN A 7 -24.86 -10.50 16.21
N LEU A 8 -24.57 -9.92 15.04
CA LEU A 8 -24.01 -10.66 13.91
C LEU A 8 -22.57 -11.08 14.18
N LYS A 9 -21.77 -10.21 14.84
CA LYS A 9 -20.40 -10.55 15.26
C LYS A 9 -20.35 -11.78 16.14
N GLU A 10 -21.20 -11.87 17.17
CA GLU A 10 -21.29 -13.05 18.04
C GLU A 10 -21.68 -14.32 17.28
N LYS A 11 -22.60 -14.23 16.32
CA LYS A 11 -22.95 -15.34 15.45
C LYS A 11 -21.75 -15.84 14.63
N ILE A 12 -20.96 -14.92 14.07
CA ILE A 12 -19.79 -15.26 13.25
C ILE A 12 -18.69 -15.87 14.11
N ILE A 13 -18.47 -15.38 15.33
CA ILE A 13 -17.56 -16.02 16.31
C ILE A 13 -17.93 -17.48 16.55
N GLY A 14 -19.24 -17.76 16.70
CA GLY A 14 -19.72 -19.13 16.86
C GLY A 14 -19.39 -20.06 15.70
N LEU A 15 -19.23 -19.56 14.48
CA LEU A 15 -18.88 -20.39 13.32
C LEU A 15 -17.45 -20.97 13.44
N PHE A 16 -16.51 -20.23 14.04
CA PHE A 16 -15.14 -20.73 14.23
C PHE A 16 -15.10 -21.96 15.15
N SER A 17 -15.99 -22.04 16.14
CA SER A 17 -16.01 -23.14 17.11
C SER A 17 -16.64 -24.43 16.57
N CYS A 18 -17.44 -24.32 15.52
CA CYS A 18 -18.24 -25.46 14.99
C CYS A 18 -17.67 -26.04 13.69
N SER A 19 -16.62 -25.47 13.12
CA SER A 19 -16.12 -25.78 11.78
C SER A 19 -14.84 -26.63 11.82
N ALA A 20 -14.66 -27.52 10.83
CA ALA A 20 -13.39 -28.18 10.58
C ALA A 20 -12.31 -27.17 10.13
N ILE A 21 -11.03 -27.53 10.25
CA ILE A 21 -9.90 -26.60 9.97
C ILE A 21 -9.94 -26.00 8.55
N VAL A 22 -10.37 -26.78 7.55
CA VAL A 22 -10.51 -26.31 6.17
C VAL A 22 -11.64 -25.29 6.06
N GLU A 23 -12.77 -25.54 6.72
CA GLU A 23 -13.92 -24.64 6.76
C GLU A 23 -13.58 -23.33 7.50
N GLN A 24 -12.76 -23.41 8.56
CA GLN A 24 -12.25 -22.22 9.24
C GLN A 24 -11.34 -21.38 8.31
N LEU A 25 -10.51 -22.02 7.47
CA LEU A 25 -9.72 -21.31 6.46
C LEU A 25 -10.60 -20.60 5.41
N TYR A 26 -11.67 -21.26 4.95
CA TYR A 26 -12.64 -20.61 4.07
C TYR A 26 -13.36 -19.43 4.75
N LEU A 27 -13.66 -19.57 6.04
CA LEU A 27 -14.25 -18.48 6.82
C LEU A 27 -13.27 -17.31 6.92
N VAL A 28 -11.99 -17.56 7.24
CA VAL A 28 -10.94 -16.53 7.29
C VAL A 28 -10.81 -15.83 5.94
N ASP A 29 -10.76 -16.60 4.85
CA ASP A 29 -10.68 -16.07 3.49
C ASP A 29 -11.86 -15.14 3.17
N THR A 30 -13.06 -15.59 3.44
CA THR A 30 -14.29 -14.81 3.24
C THR A 30 -14.27 -13.50 4.04
N LEU A 31 -13.86 -13.55 5.31
CA LEU A 31 -13.75 -12.35 6.16
C LEU A 31 -12.70 -11.37 5.65
N GLN A 32 -11.57 -11.87 5.12
CA GLN A 32 -10.53 -11.05 4.51
C GLN A 32 -11.00 -10.40 3.20
N HIS A 33 -11.65 -11.16 2.31
CA HIS A 33 -12.23 -10.62 1.07
C HIS A 33 -13.32 -9.57 1.34
N LEU A 34 -14.13 -9.76 2.36
CA LEU A 34 -15.14 -8.79 2.80
C LEU A 34 -14.57 -7.64 3.62
N SER A 35 -13.26 -7.69 3.95
CA SER A 35 -12.55 -6.65 4.72
C SER A 35 -13.17 -6.39 6.09
N VAL A 36 -13.54 -7.47 6.80
CA VAL A 36 -14.09 -7.47 8.18
C VAL A 36 -13.27 -8.34 9.13
N ASP A 37 -12.14 -8.86 8.66
CA ASP A 37 -11.20 -9.69 9.40
C ASP A 37 -10.69 -9.00 10.68
N GLN A 38 -10.59 -7.67 10.70
CA GLN A 38 -10.18 -6.88 11.87
C GLN A 38 -11.10 -7.06 13.10
N HIS A 39 -12.31 -7.56 12.94
CA HIS A 39 -13.21 -7.79 14.06
C HIS A 39 -13.02 -9.17 14.73
N PHE A 40 -12.20 -10.06 14.15
CA PHE A 40 -12.06 -11.47 14.51
C PHE A 40 -10.59 -11.88 14.71
N HIS A 41 -9.74 -10.96 15.16
CA HIS A 41 -8.29 -11.20 15.29
C HIS A 41 -7.96 -12.45 16.13
N GLU A 42 -8.60 -12.61 17.31
CA GLU A 42 -8.33 -13.73 18.21
C GLU A 42 -8.67 -15.07 17.56
N GLN A 43 -9.85 -15.15 16.89
CA GLN A 43 -10.31 -16.37 16.23
C GLN A 43 -9.41 -16.71 15.03
N ILE A 44 -9.05 -15.69 14.23
CA ILE A 44 -8.19 -15.85 13.07
C ILE A 44 -6.79 -16.28 13.51
N ASP A 45 -6.18 -15.62 14.50
CA ASP A 45 -4.85 -15.96 14.99
C ASP A 45 -4.82 -17.40 15.55
N SER A 46 -5.82 -17.79 16.34
CA SER A 46 -5.97 -19.17 16.83
C SER A 46 -6.08 -20.18 15.69
N THR A 47 -6.90 -19.89 14.67
CA THR A 47 -7.05 -20.76 13.49
C THR A 47 -5.72 -20.90 12.74
N LEU A 48 -5.01 -19.78 12.52
CA LEU A 48 -3.75 -19.79 11.76
C LEU A 48 -2.64 -20.52 12.49
N ARG A 49 -2.51 -20.34 13.82
CA ARG A 49 -1.56 -21.09 14.63
C ARG A 49 -1.84 -22.60 14.59
N SER A 50 -3.09 -22.99 14.74
CA SER A 50 -3.49 -24.40 14.65
C SER A 50 -3.24 -24.99 13.27
N THR A 51 -3.55 -24.23 12.22
CA THR A 51 -3.32 -24.64 10.82
C THR A 51 -1.84 -24.72 10.46
N HIS A 52 -1.01 -23.84 11.01
CA HIS A 52 0.44 -23.84 10.78
C HIS A 52 1.13 -25.01 11.50
N ALA A 53 0.74 -25.28 12.76
CA ALA A 53 1.34 -26.34 13.57
C ALA A 53 0.84 -27.75 13.20
N GLY A 54 -0.37 -27.87 12.64
CA GLY A 54 -1.01 -29.15 12.31
C GLY A 54 -0.63 -29.69 10.94
N GLU A 55 -0.77 -31.01 10.78
CA GLU A 55 -0.69 -31.65 9.46
C GLU A 55 -1.88 -31.18 8.60
N PHE A 56 -1.58 -30.79 7.37
CA PHE A 56 -2.58 -30.36 6.40
C PHE A 56 -2.54 -31.24 5.16
N ASN A 57 -3.45 -32.22 5.12
CA ASN A 57 -3.52 -33.20 4.06
C ASN A 57 -4.75 -32.92 3.18
N SER A 58 -4.61 -32.15 2.12
CA SER A 58 -5.63 -31.96 1.09
C SER A 58 -5.08 -32.31 -0.28
N SER A 59 -5.89 -32.99 -1.10
CA SER A 59 -5.59 -33.26 -2.52
C SER A 59 -6.05 -32.10 -3.42
N SER A 60 -6.76 -31.11 -2.88
CA SER A 60 -7.24 -29.94 -3.60
C SER A 60 -6.14 -28.89 -3.72
N LEU A 61 -5.82 -28.49 -4.96
CA LEU A 61 -4.89 -27.38 -5.20
C LEU A 61 -5.41 -26.09 -4.59
N HIS A 62 -6.73 -25.85 -4.66
CA HIS A 62 -7.37 -24.68 -4.05
C HIS A 62 -7.09 -24.59 -2.55
N ASP A 63 -7.31 -25.68 -1.79
CA ASP A 63 -7.13 -25.68 -0.34
C ASP A 63 -5.67 -25.43 0.06
N VAL A 64 -4.74 -26.07 -0.66
CA VAL A 64 -3.30 -25.93 -0.39
C VAL A 64 -2.82 -24.53 -0.70
N ALA A 65 -3.24 -23.95 -1.82
CA ALA A 65 -2.88 -22.60 -2.22
C ALA A 65 -3.54 -21.55 -1.32
N LEU A 66 -4.76 -21.77 -0.90
CA LEU A 66 -5.46 -20.93 0.07
C LEU A 66 -4.73 -20.88 1.42
N ARG A 67 -4.41 -22.07 1.97
CA ARG A 67 -3.62 -22.18 3.20
C ARG A 67 -2.27 -21.45 3.08
N PHE A 68 -1.55 -21.70 1.99
CA PHE A 68 -0.26 -21.06 1.72
C PHE A 68 -0.38 -19.54 1.72
N ARG A 69 -1.36 -19.00 0.99
CA ARG A 69 -1.59 -17.56 0.88
C ARG A 69 -1.90 -16.93 2.23
N ILE A 70 -2.89 -17.47 2.95
CA ILE A 70 -3.35 -16.89 4.22
C ILE A 70 -2.23 -16.91 5.25
N LEU A 71 -1.51 -18.01 5.38
CA LEU A 71 -0.41 -18.13 6.33
C LEU A 71 0.74 -17.15 6.00
N ARG A 72 1.18 -17.11 4.74
CA ARG A 72 2.26 -16.19 4.34
C ARG A 72 1.89 -14.73 4.50
N GLN A 73 0.67 -14.34 4.20
CA GLN A 73 0.20 -12.96 4.41
C GLN A 73 0.26 -12.53 5.88
N GLN A 74 0.14 -13.47 6.81
CA GLN A 74 0.16 -13.24 8.25
C GLN A 74 1.54 -13.54 8.90
N GLY A 75 2.59 -13.70 8.08
CA GLY A 75 3.96 -13.88 8.57
C GLY A 75 4.30 -15.32 9.01
N PHE A 76 3.43 -16.29 8.77
CA PHE A 76 3.74 -17.70 8.99
C PHE A 76 4.46 -18.29 7.78
N TRP A 77 5.64 -18.81 7.99
CA TRP A 77 6.41 -19.43 6.92
C TRP A 77 5.78 -20.74 6.44
N VAL A 78 5.61 -20.86 5.14
CA VAL A 78 5.20 -22.10 4.44
C VAL A 78 6.10 -22.30 3.24
N SER A 79 6.75 -23.48 3.12
CA SER A 79 7.59 -23.82 1.98
C SER A 79 6.79 -23.95 0.68
N PRO A 80 7.31 -23.51 -0.46
CA PRO A 80 6.73 -23.77 -1.78
C PRO A 80 6.61 -25.26 -2.12
N ASP A 81 7.37 -26.13 -1.44
CA ASP A 81 7.32 -27.59 -1.62
C ASP A 81 5.92 -28.19 -1.42
N VAL A 82 5.01 -27.46 -0.74
CA VAL A 82 3.61 -27.89 -0.61
C VAL A 82 2.90 -28.09 -1.95
N PHE A 83 3.44 -27.48 -3.03
CA PHE A 83 2.92 -27.61 -4.39
C PHE A 83 3.54 -28.78 -5.16
N SER A 84 4.63 -29.41 -4.68
CA SER A 84 5.32 -30.49 -5.38
C SER A 84 4.43 -31.69 -5.69
N LYS A 85 3.46 -32.00 -4.82
CA LYS A 85 2.48 -33.11 -5.04
C LYS A 85 1.51 -32.88 -6.21
N PHE A 86 1.47 -31.70 -6.78
CA PHE A 86 0.69 -31.36 -7.98
C PHE A 86 1.55 -31.33 -9.24
N LYS A 87 2.84 -31.68 -9.11
CA LYS A 87 3.82 -31.74 -10.20
C LYS A 87 4.28 -33.18 -10.43
N ASP A 88 4.65 -33.48 -11.66
CA ASP A 88 5.27 -34.73 -12.04
C ASP A 88 6.78 -34.75 -11.73
N GLU A 89 7.46 -35.86 -12.11
CA GLU A 89 8.89 -36.05 -11.89
C GLU A 89 9.75 -35.00 -12.63
N ASP A 90 9.25 -34.44 -13.72
CA ASP A 90 9.92 -33.39 -14.52
C ASP A 90 9.62 -31.96 -13.97
N GLY A 91 8.84 -31.85 -12.89
CA GLY A 91 8.46 -30.58 -12.26
C GLY A 91 7.32 -29.83 -12.95
N ALA A 92 6.69 -30.43 -13.95
CA ALA A 92 5.52 -29.85 -14.62
C ALA A 92 4.22 -30.16 -13.84
N PHE A 93 3.28 -29.22 -13.82
CA PHE A 93 2.00 -29.46 -13.19
C PHE A 93 1.18 -30.55 -13.92
N HIS A 94 0.57 -31.43 -13.18
CA HIS A 94 -0.29 -32.48 -13.72
C HIS A 94 -1.43 -31.94 -14.59
N VAL A 95 -1.83 -32.68 -15.61
CA VAL A 95 -2.89 -32.31 -16.56
C VAL A 95 -4.23 -32.02 -15.89
N ASN A 96 -4.59 -32.72 -14.80
CA ASN A 96 -5.81 -32.45 -14.07
C ASN A 96 -5.88 -31.03 -13.46
N VAL A 97 -4.73 -30.45 -13.10
CA VAL A 97 -4.64 -29.06 -12.58
C VAL A 97 -5.03 -28.04 -13.66
N THR A 98 -4.74 -28.32 -14.94
CA THR A 98 -5.07 -27.38 -16.03
C THR A 98 -6.55 -27.17 -16.25
N ASN A 99 -7.40 -28.05 -15.72
CA ASN A 99 -8.87 -27.99 -15.82
C ASN A 99 -9.55 -27.55 -14.51
N ASP A 100 -8.78 -27.09 -13.52
CA ASP A 100 -9.29 -26.56 -12.24
C ASP A 100 -9.12 -25.04 -12.15
N PRO A 101 -10.06 -24.24 -12.67
CA PRO A 101 -9.93 -22.79 -12.67
C PRO A 101 -9.90 -22.18 -11.27
N ARG A 102 -10.55 -22.80 -10.28
CA ARG A 102 -10.53 -22.32 -8.88
C ARG A 102 -9.16 -22.60 -8.25
N GLY A 103 -8.61 -23.80 -8.45
CA GLY A 103 -7.26 -24.17 -8.00
C GLY A 103 -6.21 -23.29 -8.66
N LEU A 104 -6.29 -23.06 -9.98
CA LEU A 104 -5.39 -22.20 -10.73
C LEU A 104 -5.43 -20.74 -10.23
N LEU A 105 -6.62 -20.18 -9.98
CA LEU A 105 -6.78 -18.83 -9.43
C LEU A 105 -6.13 -18.73 -8.04
N SER A 106 -6.34 -19.75 -7.19
CA SER A 106 -5.75 -19.78 -5.85
C SER A 106 -4.25 -19.92 -5.89
N LEU A 107 -3.71 -20.77 -6.78
CA LEU A 107 -2.27 -20.90 -7.00
C LEU A 107 -1.66 -19.59 -7.51
N TYR A 108 -2.31 -18.94 -8.48
CA TYR A 108 -1.88 -17.64 -9.02
C TYR A 108 -1.74 -16.60 -7.91
N ASN A 109 -2.78 -16.44 -7.10
CA ASN A 109 -2.76 -15.49 -5.98
C ASN A 109 -1.73 -15.87 -4.90
N ALA A 110 -1.61 -17.15 -4.56
CA ALA A 110 -0.65 -17.64 -3.58
C ALA A 110 0.80 -17.41 -4.02
N ALA A 111 1.10 -17.64 -5.29
CA ALA A 111 2.44 -17.52 -5.83
C ALA A 111 2.96 -16.07 -5.82
N TYR A 112 2.09 -15.05 -5.85
CA TYR A 112 2.50 -13.64 -5.68
C TYR A 112 2.99 -13.27 -4.27
N LEU A 113 3.01 -14.23 -3.34
CA LEU A 113 3.68 -14.08 -2.04
C LEU A 113 5.10 -14.67 -2.04
N PHE A 114 5.68 -14.85 -3.21
CA PHE A 114 7.05 -15.33 -3.39
C PHE A 114 8.08 -14.35 -2.80
N ILE A 115 9.22 -14.91 -2.40
CA ILE A 115 10.38 -14.18 -1.90
C ILE A 115 11.60 -14.42 -2.80
N HIS A 116 12.73 -13.81 -2.48
CA HIS A 116 13.96 -14.04 -3.23
C HIS A 116 14.37 -15.51 -3.19
N GLY A 117 14.75 -16.05 -4.33
CA GLY A 117 15.19 -17.44 -4.51
C GLY A 117 14.08 -18.47 -4.80
N GLU A 118 12.79 -18.08 -4.77
CA GLU A 118 11.65 -18.98 -5.03
C GLU A 118 11.23 -18.97 -6.51
N THR A 119 12.10 -19.45 -7.39
CA THR A 119 11.86 -19.48 -8.85
C THR A 119 10.68 -20.37 -9.24
N GLU A 120 10.39 -21.42 -8.47
CA GLU A 120 9.24 -22.32 -8.68
C GLU A 120 7.89 -21.61 -8.50
N LEU A 121 7.83 -20.55 -7.70
CA LEU A 121 6.61 -19.73 -7.60
C LEU A 121 6.47 -18.77 -8.79
N GLU A 122 7.57 -18.25 -9.34
CA GLU A 122 7.55 -17.47 -10.58
C GLU A 122 7.06 -18.32 -11.77
N GLU A 123 7.51 -19.57 -11.85
CA GLU A 123 7.02 -20.55 -12.82
C GLU A 123 5.52 -20.85 -12.62
N SER A 124 5.09 -20.98 -11.36
CA SER A 124 3.68 -21.20 -11.00
C SER A 124 2.79 -20.03 -11.41
N ILE A 125 3.26 -18.78 -11.26
CA ILE A 125 2.56 -17.58 -11.77
C ILE A 125 2.37 -17.68 -13.29
N SER A 126 3.46 -17.97 -14.01
CA SER A 126 3.44 -18.05 -15.47
C SER A 126 2.54 -19.18 -15.98
N PHE A 127 2.57 -20.33 -15.31
CA PHE A 127 1.71 -21.47 -15.59
C PHE A 127 0.25 -21.15 -15.37
N ALA A 128 -0.11 -20.69 -14.16
CA ALA A 128 -1.50 -20.40 -13.79
C ALA A 128 -2.09 -19.29 -14.67
N ARG A 129 -1.34 -18.20 -14.95
CA ARG A 129 -1.76 -17.12 -15.83
C ARG A 129 -2.14 -17.63 -17.22
N ARG A 130 -1.26 -18.37 -17.87
CA ARG A 130 -1.50 -18.91 -19.23
C ARG A 130 -2.77 -19.75 -19.30
N HIS A 131 -3.02 -20.61 -18.30
CA HIS A 131 -4.21 -21.45 -18.29
C HIS A 131 -5.48 -20.66 -17.99
N LEU A 132 -5.44 -19.72 -17.04
CA LEU A 132 -6.58 -18.84 -16.75
C LEU A 132 -6.95 -17.94 -17.93
N GLU A 133 -5.96 -17.38 -18.64
CA GLU A 133 -6.17 -16.62 -19.87
C GLU A 133 -6.84 -17.49 -20.98
N SER A 134 -6.47 -18.76 -21.10
CA SER A 134 -7.09 -19.70 -22.06
C SER A 134 -8.54 -20.06 -21.74
N MET A 135 -9.00 -19.77 -20.52
CA MET A 135 -10.37 -20.00 -20.05
C MET A 135 -11.24 -18.74 -20.16
N GLU A 136 -10.71 -17.61 -20.65
CA GLU A 136 -11.48 -16.39 -20.85
C GLU A 136 -12.70 -16.67 -21.75
N GLY A 137 -13.87 -16.19 -21.34
CA GLY A 137 -15.14 -16.40 -22.02
C GLY A 137 -15.77 -17.79 -21.81
N LYS A 138 -15.12 -18.71 -21.05
CA LYS A 138 -15.64 -20.05 -20.73
C LYS A 138 -16.09 -20.20 -19.28
N LEU A 139 -15.69 -19.27 -18.42
CA LEU A 139 -16.02 -19.28 -17.00
C LEU A 139 -17.34 -18.53 -16.76
N GLU A 140 -18.07 -18.99 -15.75
CA GLU A 140 -19.32 -18.36 -15.31
C GLU A 140 -19.06 -17.39 -14.13
N TYR A 141 -19.97 -16.43 -13.97
CA TYR A 141 -20.00 -15.56 -12.80
C TYR A 141 -20.31 -16.37 -11.54
N PRO A 142 -19.62 -16.12 -10.39
CA PRO A 142 -18.70 -15.04 -10.11
C PRO A 142 -17.24 -15.31 -10.48
N LEU A 143 -16.85 -16.57 -10.74
CA LEU A 143 -15.46 -16.97 -10.94
C LEU A 143 -14.81 -16.25 -12.14
N ALA A 144 -15.57 -16.02 -13.23
CA ALA A 144 -15.08 -15.28 -14.39
C ALA A 144 -14.56 -13.88 -13.99
N GLU A 145 -15.31 -13.16 -13.16
CA GLU A 145 -14.92 -11.81 -12.70
C GLU A 145 -13.73 -11.86 -11.72
N GLN A 146 -13.68 -12.85 -10.84
CA GLN A 146 -12.55 -13.06 -9.92
C GLN A 146 -11.26 -13.31 -10.70
N VAL A 147 -11.30 -14.17 -11.71
CA VAL A 147 -10.15 -14.45 -12.60
C VAL A 147 -9.73 -13.19 -13.37
N ARG A 148 -10.68 -12.47 -13.98
CA ARG A 148 -10.38 -11.25 -14.73
C ARG A 148 -9.68 -10.20 -13.86
N ARG A 149 -10.17 -9.98 -12.63
CA ARG A 149 -9.54 -9.04 -11.68
C ARG A 149 -8.15 -9.51 -11.25
N ALA A 150 -7.99 -10.80 -10.92
CA ALA A 150 -6.72 -11.35 -10.48
C ALA A 150 -5.65 -11.30 -11.57
N LEU A 151 -6.02 -11.55 -12.83
CA LEU A 151 -5.10 -11.44 -13.98
C LEU A 151 -4.67 -9.99 -14.24
N HIS A 152 -5.53 -9.02 -13.92
CA HIS A 152 -5.20 -7.60 -13.98
C HIS A 152 -4.33 -7.18 -12.78
N LEU A 153 -4.75 -7.50 -11.56
CA LEU A 153 -4.03 -7.22 -10.33
C LEU A 153 -4.25 -8.38 -9.33
N PRO A 154 -3.20 -9.15 -8.98
CA PRO A 154 -3.36 -10.30 -8.09
C PRO A 154 -3.81 -9.89 -6.70
N LEU A 155 -4.60 -10.76 -6.06
CA LEU A 155 -5.24 -10.49 -4.77
C LEU A 155 -4.28 -9.96 -3.69
N PRO A 156 -3.04 -10.48 -3.50
CA PRO A 156 -2.09 -9.93 -2.52
C PRO A 156 -1.65 -8.48 -2.78
N ARG A 157 -1.89 -7.96 -3.98
CA ARG A 157 -1.58 -6.58 -4.38
C ARG A 157 -2.85 -5.73 -4.58
N THR A 158 -4.02 -6.22 -4.15
CA THR A 158 -5.31 -5.53 -4.29
C THR A 158 -5.69 -4.83 -2.99
N LEU A 159 -6.27 -3.63 -3.11
CA LEU A 159 -6.76 -2.86 -1.96
C LEU A 159 -7.95 -3.58 -1.32
N LYS A 160 -7.84 -3.94 -0.04
CA LYS A 160 -8.85 -4.72 0.70
C LYS A 160 -10.28 -4.18 0.55
N ARG A 161 -10.46 -2.86 0.76
CA ARG A 161 -11.80 -2.24 0.70
C ARG A 161 -12.34 -2.11 -0.74
N VAL A 162 -11.48 -2.07 -1.75
CA VAL A 162 -11.89 -2.14 -3.16
C VAL A 162 -12.30 -3.56 -3.52
N GLU A 163 -11.53 -4.57 -3.07
CA GLU A 163 -11.92 -5.98 -3.22
C GLU A 163 -13.28 -6.24 -2.57
N ALA A 164 -13.52 -5.79 -1.35
CA ALA A 164 -14.78 -5.97 -0.66
C ALA A 164 -15.98 -5.40 -1.43
N LEU A 165 -15.83 -4.28 -2.13
CA LEU A 165 -16.89 -3.71 -2.99
C LEU A 165 -17.30 -4.63 -4.14
N HIS A 166 -16.37 -5.44 -4.65
CA HIS A 166 -16.66 -6.45 -5.69
C HIS A 166 -17.16 -7.74 -5.07
N TYR A 167 -16.44 -8.23 -4.06
CA TYR A 167 -16.69 -9.54 -3.48
C TYR A 167 -18.06 -9.64 -2.77
N MET A 168 -18.61 -8.57 -2.20
CA MET A 168 -19.95 -8.60 -1.59
C MET A 168 -21.04 -9.04 -2.58
N SER A 169 -20.97 -8.62 -3.84
CA SER A 169 -21.94 -9.02 -4.87
C SER A 169 -21.69 -10.44 -5.39
N GLU A 170 -20.44 -10.86 -5.44
CA GLU A 170 -20.01 -12.19 -5.86
C GLU A 170 -20.33 -13.23 -4.80
N TYR A 171 -20.01 -12.96 -3.55
CA TYR A 171 -20.27 -13.83 -2.40
C TYR A 171 -21.77 -14.15 -2.25
N LYS A 172 -22.65 -13.19 -2.55
CA LYS A 172 -24.10 -13.41 -2.54
C LYS A 172 -24.55 -14.51 -3.51
N GLN A 173 -23.79 -14.76 -4.58
CA GLN A 173 -24.11 -15.78 -5.59
C GLN A 173 -23.44 -17.13 -5.30
N GLU A 174 -22.57 -17.21 -4.31
CA GLU A 174 -21.96 -18.47 -3.94
C GLU A 174 -22.97 -19.40 -3.25
N PRO A 175 -23.03 -20.70 -3.60
CA PRO A 175 -24.02 -21.64 -3.03
C PRO A 175 -23.95 -21.76 -1.51
N MET A 176 -22.75 -21.60 -0.95
CA MET A 176 -22.47 -21.73 0.49
C MET A 176 -22.37 -20.38 1.21
N HIS A 177 -22.84 -19.29 0.60
CA HIS A 177 -22.78 -17.98 1.25
C HIS A 177 -23.58 -17.95 2.57
N ASN A 178 -22.99 -17.28 3.56
CA ASN A 178 -23.64 -17.05 4.85
C ASN A 178 -24.22 -15.62 4.89
N SER A 179 -25.54 -15.53 4.93
CA SER A 179 -26.25 -14.24 4.91
C SER A 179 -25.90 -13.35 6.12
N SER A 180 -25.55 -13.93 7.28
CA SER A 180 -25.14 -13.16 8.46
C SER A 180 -23.79 -12.50 8.27
N ILE A 181 -22.84 -13.16 7.57
CA ILE A 181 -21.53 -12.59 7.24
C ILE A 181 -21.70 -11.45 6.25
N LEU A 182 -22.51 -11.64 5.20
CA LEU A 182 -22.75 -10.62 4.19
C LEU A 182 -23.45 -9.38 4.79
N GLU A 183 -24.47 -9.59 5.63
CA GLU A 183 -25.17 -8.50 6.34
C GLU A 183 -24.18 -7.72 7.25
N PHE A 184 -23.34 -8.44 8.00
CA PHE A 184 -22.31 -7.83 8.85
C PHE A 184 -21.36 -6.99 8.05
N ALA A 185 -20.83 -7.50 6.93
CA ALA A 185 -19.89 -6.79 6.07
C ALA A 185 -20.48 -5.49 5.49
N LYS A 186 -21.74 -5.53 5.05
CA LYS A 186 -22.44 -4.34 4.54
C LYS A 186 -22.67 -3.28 5.63
N LEU A 187 -23.06 -3.73 6.83
CA LEU A 187 -23.23 -2.83 7.98
C LEU A 187 -21.92 -2.17 8.39
N ASP A 188 -20.84 -2.95 8.52
CA ASP A 188 -19.50 -2.47 8.84
C ASP A 188 -19.02 -1.47 7.79
N PHE A 189 -19.19 -1.82 6.51
CA PHE A 189 -18.80 -0.93 5.41
C PHE A 189 -19.48 0.44 5.53
N ASN A 190 -20.78 0.46 5.72
CA ASN A 190 -21.56 1.70 5.83
C ASN A 190 -21.24 2.50 7.10
N LEU A 191 -20.92 1.83 8.21
CA LEU A 191 -20.50 2.49 9.45
C LEU A 191 -19.14 3.18 9.27
N LEU A 192 -18.16 2.46 8.73
CA LEU A 192 -16.83 3.00 8.44
C LEU A 192 -16.88 4.11 7.40
N GLN A 193 -17.70 3.99 6.36
CA GLN A 193 -17.87 5.03 5.34
C GLN A 193 -18.30 6.37 5.95
N ARG A 194 -19.23 6.35 6.90
CA ARG A 194 -19.66 7.57 7.61
C ARG A 194 -18.52 8.20 8.42
N LEU A 195 -17.71 7.37 9.07
CA LEU A 195 -16.54 7.82 9.82
C LEU A 195 -15.54 8.49 8.86
N HIS A 196 -15.17 7.78 7.78
CA HIS A 196 -14.20 8.27 6.81
C HIS A 196 -14.65 9.56 6.11
N LEU A 197 -15.93 9.69 5.79
CA LEU A 197 -16.48 10.93 5.24
C LEU A 197 -16.37 12.11 6.23
N LYS A 198 -16.58 11.86 7.53
CA LYS A 198 -16.38 12.88 8.58
C LYS A 198 -14.93 13.33 8.68
N GLU A 199 -14.00 12.38 8.64
CA GLU A 199 -12.56 12.64 8.68
C GLU A 199 -12.10 13.42 7.44
N LEU A 200 -12.52 13.00 6.25
CA LEU A 200 -12.21 13.66 4.99
C LEU A 200 -12.71 15.12 4.98
N LYS A 201 -13.89 15.37 5.52
CA LYS A 201 -14.41 16.73 5.70
C LYS A 201 -13.55 17.55 6.66
N ALA A 202 -13.06 16.96 7.74
CA ALA A 202 -12.18 17.64 8.70
C ALA A 202 -10.82 17.97 8.06
N LEU A 203 -10.22 17.01 7.37
CA LEU A 203 -8.95 17.19 6.65
C LEU A 203 -9.08 18.26 5.55
N SER A 204 -10.18 18.25 4.79
CA SER A 204 -10.43 19.25 3.73
C SER A 204 -10.56 20.66 4.29
N ARG A 205 -11.12 20.84 5.52
CA ARG A 205 -11.16 22.14 6.19
C ARG A 205 -9.78 22.59 6.65
N TRP A 206 -8.99 21.66 7.24
CA TRP A 206 -7.63 21.93 7.65
C TRP A 206 -6.79 22.35 6.44
N TRP A 207 -6.85 21.63 5.31
CA TRP A 207 -6.16 21.97 4.08
C TRP A 207 -6.54 23.34 3.51
N LYS A 208 -7.84 23.65 3.42
CA LYS A 208 -8.32 24.94 2.94
C LYS A 208 -7.82 26.12 3.78
N ASN A 209 -7.72 25.94 5.10
CA ASN A 209 -7.17 26.95 5.98
C ASN A 209 -5.67 27.12 5.74
N LEU A 210 -4.92 26.03 5.72
CA LEU A 210 -3.47 26.00 5.44
C LEU A 210 -3.18 26.64 4.09
N TYR A 211 -3.87 26.21 3.03
CA TYR A 211 -3.71 26.73 1.67
C TYR A 211 -3.88 28.25 1.60
N ARG A 212 -4.91 28.78 2.27
CA ARG A 212 -5.21 30.22 2.32
C ARG A 212 -4.21 31.00 3.17
N GLU A 213 -3.83 30.49 4.35
CA GLU A 213 -2.91 31.15 5.28
C GLU A 213 -1.49 31.28 4.71
N VAL A 214 -1.03 30.24 4.03
CA VAL A 214 0.32 30.19 3.43
C VAL A 214 0.36 30.82 2.04
N GLY A 215 -0.76 30.85 1.31
CA GLY A 215 -0.84 31.36 -0.05
C GLY A 215 -0.29 30.35 -1.09
N LEU A 216 -0.64 29.07 -0.94
CA LEU A 216 -0.14 27.94 -1.75
C LEU A 216 -0.78 27.85 -3.15
N ASN A 217 -0.98 28.96 -3.84
CA ASN A 217 -1.65 29.00 -5.16
C ASN A 217 -0.93 28.22 -6.27
N TYR A 218 0.29 27.80 -6.03
CA TYR A 218 1.11 26.98 -6.93
C TYR A 218 1.04 25.47 -6.60
N SER A 219 0.59 25.10 -5.40
CA SER A 219 0.55 23.70 -4.99
C SER A 219 -0.72 23.00 -5.44
N ARG A 220 -0.59 21.73 -5.81
CA ARG A 220 -1.70 20.87 -6.25
C ARG A 220 -2.69 20.64 -5.10
N ASP A 221 -3.98 20.87 -5.36
CA ASP A 221 -5.04 20.49 -4.41
C ASP A 221 -5.35 18.99 -4.57
N ARG A 222 -4.71 18.16 -3.76
CA ARG A 222 -4.80 16.70 -3.76
C ARG A 222 -5.14 16.11 -2.39
N VAL A 223 -5.80 16.89 -1.54
CA VAL A 223 -6.09 16.47 -0.16
C VAL A 223 -6.98 15.22 -0.09
N VAL A 224 -7.87 15.02 -1.07
CA VAL A 224 -8.74 13.83 -1.13
C VAL A 224 -7.93 12.59 -1.45
N GLU A 225 -7.02 12.69 -2.40
CA GLU A 225 -6.11 11.61 -2.80
C GLU A 225 -5.09 11.31 -1.70
N CYS A 226 -4.60 12.32 -0.97
CA CYS A 226 -3.75 12.14 0.21
C CYS A 226 -4.47 11.39 1.32
N TYR A 227 -5.75 11.72 1.57
CA TYR A 227 -6.58 10.97 2.51
C TYR A 227 -6.81 9.53 2.02
N PHE A 228 -7.06 9.33 0.74
CA PHE A 228 -7.23 8.01 0.16
C PHE A 228 -5.97 7.14 0.37
N TRP A 229 -4.77 7.67 0.18
CA TRP A 229 -3.54 6.93 0.48
C TRP A 229 -3.44 6.53 1.96
N ALA A 230 -3.69 7.45 2.88
CA ALA A 230 -3.69 7.13 4.31
C ALA A 230 -4.75 6.07 4.67
N TYR A 231 -5.91 6.12 4.02
CA TYR A 231 -6.99 5.15 4.15
C TYR A 231 -6.58 3.74 3.67
N THR A 232 -5.75 3.61 2.64
CA THR A 232 -5.30 2.29 2.17
C THR A 232 -4.41 1.59 3.20
N ALA A 233 -3.66 2.35 4.00
CA ALA A 233 -2.86 1.81 5.09
C ALA A 233 -3.68 1.49 6.34
N TYR A 234 -4.71 2.30 6.61
CA TYR A 234 -5.53 2.27 7.81
C TYR A 234 -7.00 2.56 7.48
N TYR A 235 -7.83 1.56 7.26
CA TYR A 235 -9.27 1.77 7.08
C TYR A 235 -10.07 1.49 8.37
N GLU A 236 -9.47 0.82 9.35
CA GLU A 236 -10.08 0.41 10.60
C GLU A 236 -10.39 1.63 11.50
N LYS A 237 -11.46 1.53 12.29
CA LYS A 237 -11.94 2.61 13.18
C LYS A 237 -10.90 3.00 14.23
N GLU A 238 -10.19 2.03 14.75
CA GLU A 238 -9.21 2.20 15.84
C GLU A 238 -8.04 3.10 15.41
N TYR A 239 -7.74 3.15 14.12
CA TYR A 239 -6.62 3.93 13.56
C TYR A 239 -7.03 5.29 12.99
N THR A 240 -8.18 5.85 13.39
CA THR A 240 -8.62 7.21 12.98
C THR A 240 -7.51 8.24 13.16
N HIS A 241 -6.83 8.20 14.32
CA HIS A 241 -5.77 9.14 14.66
C HIS A 241 -4.54 8.96 13.75
N ALA A 242 -4.04 7.73 13.62
CA ALA A 242 -2.93 7.41 12.72
C ALA A 242 -3.22 7.82 11.27
N ARG A 243 -4.42 7.52 10.79
CA ARG A 243 -4.87 7.88 9.44
C ARG A 243 -4.87 9.38 9.19
N MET A 244 -5.34 10.18 10.17
CA MET A 244 -5.39 11.63 10.05
C MET A 244 -4.00 12.27 10.07
N ILE A 245 -3.10 11.81 10.95
CA ILE A 245 -1.70 12.25 10.97
C ILE A 245 -1.03 11.90 9.63
N LEU A 246 -1.17 10.66 9.18
CA LEU A 246 -0.59 10.21 7.92
C LEU A 246 -1.11 11.01 6.71
N ALA A 247 -2.40 11.29 6.65
CA ALA A 247 -2.98 12.11 5.58
C ALA A 247 -2.44 13.53 5.56
N LYS A 248 -2.23 14.15 6.75
CA LYS A 248 -1.56 15.45 6.87
C LYS A 248 -0.10 15.36 6.41
N ILE A 249 0.65 14.30 6.79
CA ILE A 249 2.04 14.07 6.35
C ILE A 249 2.11 13.99 4.82
N ILE A 250 1.28 13.16 4.18
CA ILE A 250 1.24 13.02 2.72
C ILE A 250 0.91 14.37 2.05
N THR A 251 -0.01 15.14 2.63
CA THR A 251 -0.35 16.48 2.13
C THR A 251 0.85 17.44 2.23
N ILE A 252 1.63 17.38 3.32
CA ILE A 252 2.86 18.17 3.49
C ILE A 252 3.93 17.75 2.47
N ILE A 253 4.06 16.45 2.17
CA ILE A 253 4.98 15.96 1.12
C ILE A 253 4.65 16.67 -0.20
N ILE A 254 3.39 16.65 -0.64
CA ILE A 254 2.98 17.26 -1.91
C ILE A 254 3.24 18.78 -1.92
N MET A 255 2.88 19.45 -0.82
CA MET A 255 3.11 20.88 -0.67
C MET A 255 4.59 21.25 -0.73
N THR A 256 5.45 20.42 -0.13
CA THR A 256 6.90 20.63 -0.13
C THR A 256 7.50 20.33 -1.50
N ASP A 257 7.12 19.24 -2.13
CA ASP A 257 7.47 18.84 -3.49
C ASP A 257 7.19 19.99 -4.49
N ASP A 258 5.95 20.48 -4.53
CA ASP A 258 5.55 21.59 -5.39
C ASP A 258 6.30 22.89 -5.06
N THR A 259 6.76 23.08 -3.81
CA THR A 259 7.55 24.24 -3.43
C THR A 259 8.94 24.17 -4.02
N TYR A 260 9.61 22.99 -3.96
CA TYR A 260 10.94 22.80 -4.53
C TYR A 260 10.94 22.80 -6.07
N ASP A 261 9.95 22.14 -6.69
CA ASP A 261 9.95 21.88 -8.12
C ASP A 261 9.31 23.02 -8.94
N VAL A 262 8.28 23.66 -8.38
CA VAL A 262 7.45 24.60 -9.17
C VAL A 262 7.68 26.04 -8.79
N ARG A 263 7.93 26.34 -7.51
CA ARG A 263 7.86 27.72 -7.00
C ARG A 263 9.20 28.32 -6.64
N ALA A 264 10.05 27.62 -5.88
CA ALA A 264 11.27 28.18 -5.32
C ALA A 264 12.41 28.21 -6.34
N THR A 265 13.20 29.26 -6.29
CA THR A 265 14.50 29.31 -6.99
C THR A 265 15.52 28.42 -6.27
N LEU A 266 16.60 28.02 -6.91
CA LEU A 266 17.64 27.19 -6.28
C LEU A 266 18.21 27.82 -4.98
N VAL A 267 18.33 29.18 -4.96
CA VAL A 267 18.76 29.88 -3.74
C VAL A 267 17.76 29.74 -2.62
N GLU A 268 16.48 29.89 -2.94
CA GLU A 268 15.37 29.71 -1.98
C GLU A 268 15.25 28.24 -1.52
N CYS A 269 15.48 27.26 -2.41
CA CYS A 269 15.57 25.84 -2.05
C CYS A 269 16.67 25.58 -1.01
N LYS A 270 17.85 26.18 -1.19
CA LYS A 270 18.97 26.08 -0.23
C LYS A 270 18.61 26.70 1.12
N GLN A 271 18.04 27.91 1.11
CA GLN A 271 17.57 28.58 2.32
C GLN A 271 16.48 27.78 3.07
N LEU A 272 15.50 27.24 2.34
CA LEU A 272 14.44 26.44 2.91
C LEU A 272 14.99 25.15 3.52
N ASN A 273 15.88 24.45 2.80
CA ASN A 273 16.53 23.27 3.34
C ASN A 273 17.33 23.58 4.61
N GLU A 274 18.12 24.68 4.63
CA GLU A 274 18.86 25.09 5.82
C GLU A 274 17.92 25.36 7.00
N ALA A 275 16.80 26.05 6.79
CA ALA A 275 15.80 26.29 7.83
C ALA A 275 15.20 24.98 8.35
N ILE A 276 14.83 24.04 7.45
CA ILE A 276 14.30 22.72 7.81
C ILE A 276 15.34 21.91 8.62
N GLN A 277 16.63 21.97 8.25
CA GLN A 277 17.69 21.27 9.00
C GLN A 277 17.89 21.85 10.42
N ARG A 278 17.75 23.15 10.60
CA ARG A 278 17.83 23.80 11.93
C ARG A 278 16.61 23.49 12.80
N TRP A 279 15.44 23.42 12.21
CA TRP A 279 14.15 23.14 12.88
C TRP A 279 13.88 24.05 14.08
N GLU A 280 14.07 25.35 13.92
CA GLU A 280 13.87 26.40 14.93
C GLU A 280 13.19 27.63 14.34
N GLU A 281 12.35 28.35 15.12
CA GLU A 281 11.59 29.51 14.62
C GLU A 281 12.53 30.63 14.13
N SER A 282 13.72 30.79 14.74
CA SER A 282 14.71 31.79 14.36
C SER A 282 15.20 31.61 12.92
N ALA A 283 15.15 30.41 12.36
CA ALA A 283 15.52 30.11 11.00
C ALA A 283 14.61 30.77 9.94
N THR A 284 13.46 31.32 10.32
CA THR A 284 12.60 32.14 9.46
C THR A 284 13.35 33.35 8.86
N SER A 285 14.35 33.89 9.58
CA SER A 285 15.18 34.98 9.09
C SER A 285 15.98 34.67 7.81
N LEU A 286 16.15 33.38 7.49
CA LEU A 286 16.83 32.94 6.25
C LEU A 286 15.91 33.03 5.03
N LEU A 287 14.57 33.07 5.23
CA LEU A 287 13.57 32.80 4.22
C LEU A 287 12.92 34.07 3.68
N PRO A 288 12.56 34.12 2.38
CA PRO A 288 11.68 35.16 1.85
C PRO A 288 10.27 35.04 2.48
N GLU A 289 9.51 36.12 2.49
CA GLU A 289 8.24 36.24 3.22
C GLU A 289 7.25 35.07 3.00
N TYR A 290 7.10 34.61 1.75
CA TYR A 290 6.17 33.53 1.43
C TYR A 290 6.62 32.17 2.02
N LEU A 291 7.95 31.92 2.07
CA LEU A 291 8.51 30.71 2.70
C LEU A 291 8.54 30.79 4.23
N GLN A 292 8.57 31.99 4.83
CA GLN A 292 8.43 32.13 6.28
C GLN A 292 7.07 31.61 6.75
N LYS A 293 5.99 31.99 6.06
CA LYS A 293 4.63 31.50 6.37
C LYS A 293 4.52 29.98 6.19
N PHE A 294 5.09 29.47 5.12
CA PHE A 294 5.16 28.03 4.85
C PHE A 294 5.87 27.29 6.00
N TYR A 295 7.08 27.72 6.34
CA TYR A 295 7.92 27.08 7.36
C TYR A 295 7.29 27.10 8.75
N LEU A 296 6.77 28.24 9.18
CA LEU A 296 6.06 28.36 10.47
C LEU A 296 4.84 27.44 10.53
N LYS A 297 4.12 27.30 9.43
CA LYS A 297 2.95 26.40 9.37
C LYS A 297 3.37 24.93 9.39
N LEU A 298 4.49 24.58 8.78
CA LEU A 298 5.08 23.25 8.95
C LEU A 298 5.37 22.95 10.42
N MET A 299 6.12 23.81 11.10
CA MET A 299 6.45 23.65 12.52
C MET A 299 5.20 23.53 13.39
N SER A 300 4.19 24.39 13.16
CA SER A 300 2.95 24.34 13.91
C SER A 300 2.18 23.04 13.68
N THR A 301 2.23 22.46 12.48
CA THR A 301 1.57 21.19 12.17
C THR A 301 2.26 20.01 12.87
N PHE A 302 3.58 20.01 12.95
CA PHE A 302 4.30 19.00 13.75
C PHE A 302 4.03 19.14 15.23
N LYS A 303 3.85 20.39 15.72
CA LYS A 303 3.42 20.63 17.10
C LYS A 303 1.99 20.12 17.34
N GLU A 304 1.08 20.30 16.39
CA GLU A 304 -0.25 19.67 16.44
C GLU A 304 -0.15 18.16 16.62
N PHE A 305 0.75 17.47 15.88
CA PHE A 305 0.98 16.02 16.04
C PHE A 305 1.42 15.66 17.46
N GLU A 306 2.36 16.43 18.05
CA GLU A 306 2.79 16.20 19.44
C GLU A 306 1.65 16.39 20.44
N ASP A 307 0.80 17.42 20.24
CA ASP A 307 -0.30 17.75 21.14
C ASP A 307 -1.45 16.74 21.06
N GLU A 308 -1.58 16.06 19.91
CA GLU A 308 -2.54 14.98 19.68
C GLU A 308 -2.11 13.64 20.27
N LEU A 309 -0.81 13.43 20.58
CA LEU A 309 -0.25 12.17 21.09
C LEU A 309 -0.22 12.13 22.62
N LYS A 310 -0.26 10.91 23.19
CA LYS A 310 -0.02 10.69 24.62
C LYS A 310 1.39 11.14 25.01
N PRO A 311 1.63 11.53 26.29
CA PRO A 311 2.94 12.04 26.70
C PRO A 311 4.11 11.11 26.40
N ASP A 312 3.92 9.81 26.54
CA ASP A 312 4.90 8.75 26.29
C ASP A 312 5.10 8.41 24.80
N GLU A 313 4.23 8.92 23.94
CA GLU A 313 4.29 8.73 22.47
C GLU A 313 4.88 9.94 21.74
N LYS A 314 4.98 11.12 22.37
CA LYS A 314 5.42 12.38 21.74
C LYS A 314 6.78 12.32 21.06
N TYR A 315 7.69 11.48 21.57
CA TYR A 315 9.01 11.26 20.97
C TYR A 315 8.95 10.78 19.52
N ARG A 316 7.84 10.17 19.09
CA ARG A 316 7.65 9.66 17.73
C ARG A 316 7.67 10.77 16.69
N VAL A 317 7.26 11.98 17.06
CA VAL A 317 7.27 13.14 16.16
C VAL A 317 8.70 13.54 15.80
N ALA A 318 9.68 13.35 16.71
CA ALA A 318 11.09 13.60 16.39
C ALA A 318 11.62 12.70 15.26
N PHE A 319 11.16 11.45 15.16
CA PHE A 319 11.47 10.56 14.04
C PHE A 319 10.85 11.09 12.71
N SER A 320 9.61 11.57 12.77
CA SER A 320 8.93 12.18 11.62
C SER A 320 9.64 13.45 11.17
N THR A 321 10.09 14.29 12.10
CA THR A 321 10.90 15.48 11.81
C THR A 321 12.20 15.09 11.12
N LYS A 322 12.89 14.07 11.62
CA LYS A 322 14.14 13.58 11.02
C LYS A 322 13.94 13.03 9.61
N ALA A 323 12.88 12.27 9.39
CA ALA A 323 12.52 11.76 8.06
C ALA A 323 12.20 12.91 7.08
N PHE A 324 11.52 13.97 7.54
CA PHE A 324 11.27 15.17 6.74
C PHE A 324 12.56 15.93 6.40
N GLN A 325 13.50 16.06 7.33
CA GLN A 325 14.83 16.66 7.08
C GLN A 325 15.59 15.87 6.00
N ILE A 326 15.53 14.53 6.04
CA ILE A 326 16.14 13.66 5.01
C ILE A 326 15.46 13.90 3.64
N LEU A 327 14.14 13.98 3.60
CA LEU A 327 13.38 14.26 2.38
C LEU A 327 13.79 15.62 1.77
N SER A 328 13.84 16.68 2.60
CA SER A 328 14.22 18.02 2.18
C SER A 328 15.63 18.08 1.56
N ASN A 329 16.60 17.36 2.13
CA ASN A 329 17.94 17.25 1.56
C ASN A 329 17.93 16.60 0.17
N ASN A 330 17.08 15.59 -0.05
CA ASN A 330 16.99 14.91 -1.33
C ASN A 330 16.25 15.78 -2.37
N TYR A 331 15.22 16.51 -1.98
CA TYR A 331 14.59 17.52 -2.86
C TYR A 331 15.58 18.60 -3.30
N LEU A 332 16.43 19.09 -2.39
CA LEU A 332 17.49 20.02 -2.75
C LEU A 332 18.46 19.40 -3.77
N GLN A 333 18.83 18.13 -3.60
CA GLN A 333 19.71 17.43 -4.54
C GLN A 333 19.08 17.32 -5.94
N GLU A 334 17.78 17.02 -6.04
CA GLU A 334 17.07 17.00 -7.33
C GLU A 334 17.00 18.41 -7.94
N ALA A 335 16.72 19.44 -7.15
CA ALA A 335 16.73 20.82 -7.61
C ALA A 335 18.12 21.25 -8.12
N GLU A 336 19.21 20.83 -7.48
CA GLU A 336 20.58 21.07 -7.96
C GLU A 336 20.85 20.36 -9.27
N TRP A 337 20.46 19.10 -9.42
CA TRP A 337 20.58 18.35 -10.68
C TRP A 337 19.83 19.04 -11.83
N PHE A 338 18.61 19.48 -11.57
CA PHE A 338 17.79 20.18 -12.55
C PHE A 338 18.48 21.48 -13.03
N HIS A 339 18.91 22.33 -12.10
CA HIS A 339 19.55 23.64 -12.44
C HIS A 339 20.89 23.49 -13.10
N GLN A 340 21.65 22.43 -12.82
CA GLN A 340 22.91 22.10 -13.45
C GLN A 340 22.75 21.35 -14.78
N ASN A 341 21.52 21.02 -15.17
CA ASN A 341 21.22 20.11 -16.29
C ASN A 341 22.02 18.80 -16.17
N HIS A 342 22.20 18.35 -14.92
CA HIS A 342 22.94 17.13 -14.62
C HIS A 342 22.03 15.91 -14.77
N LYS A 343 22.53 14.90 -15.48
CA LYS A 343 21.86 13.60 -15.59
C LYS A 343 22.65 12.58 -14.77
N PRO A 344 22.15 12.17 -13.61
CA PRO A 344 22.87 11.24 -12.75
C PRO A 344 22.96 9.83 -13.36
N ARG A 345 23.86 9.00 -12.82
CA ARG A 345 23.85 7.56 -13.10
C ARG A 345 22.57 6.92 -12.53
N PHE A 346 22.17 5.80 -13.09
CA PHE A 346 20.94 5.13 -12.72
C PHE A 346 20.82 4.85 -11.21
N ASN A 347 21.86 4.27 -10.61
CA ASN A 347 21.84 3.96 -9.17
C ASN A 347 21.81 5.22 -8.29
N ASP A 348 22.47 6.30 -8.68
CA ASP A 348 22.46 7.57 -7.94
C ASP A 348 21.07 8.23 -8.04
N GLN A 349 20.48 8.18 -9.23
CA GLN A 349 19.11 8.65 -9.45
C GLN A 349 18.12 7.88 -8.58
N VAL A 350 18.13 6.54 -8.60
CA VAL A 350 17.23 5.69 -7.80
C VAL A 350 17.41 6.00 -6.32
N LYS A 351 18.63 6.11 -5.82
CA LYS A 351 18.91 6.40 -4.41
C LYS A 351 18.28 7.71 -3.93
N VAL A 352 18.38 8.78 -4.73
CA VAL A 352 17.82 10.08 -4.37
C VAL A 352 16.32 10.12 -4.62
N SER A 353 15.87 9.73 -5.82
CA SER A 353 14.47 9.87 -6.22
C SER A 353 13.51 8.93 -5.49
N SER A 354 13.98 7.78 -5.01
CA SER A 354 13.17 6.92 -4.14
C SER A 354 12.85 7.62 -2.82
N VAL A 355 13.80 8.40 -2.25
CA VAL A 355 13.52 9.23 -1.07
C VAL A 355 12.57 10.37 -1.43
N CYS A 356 12.79 11.04 -2.57
CA CYS A 356 11.96 12.14 -3.06
C CYS A 356 10.51 11.71 -3.39
N SER A 357 10.27 10.40 -3.57
CA SER A 357 8.89 9.88 -3.64
C SER A 357 8.06 10.13 -2.37
N GLY A 358 8.70 10.52 -1.26
CA GLY A 358 8.10 10.64 0.05
C GLY A 358 7.91 9.32 0.78
N GLY A 359 8.13 8.17 0.10
CA GLY A 359 7.90 6.82 0.62
C GLY A 359 8.53 6.55 2.00
N PRO A 360 9.81 6.85 2.22
CA PRO A 360 10.44 6.64 3.53
C PRO A 360 9.80 7.46 4.65
N TRP A 361 9.46 8.73 4.40
CA TRP A 361 8.76 9.52 5.42
C TRP A 361 7.33 9.03 5.64
N VAL A 362 6.62 8.60 4.61
CA VAL A 362 5.31 7.95 4.74
C VAL A 362 5.41 6.72 5.66
N CYS A 363 6.44 5.87 5.48
CA CYS A 363 6.65 4.69 6.34
C CYS A 363 6.93 5.06 7.81
N VAL A 364 7.68 6.11 8.09
CA VAL A 364 7.81 6.65 9.45
C VAL A 364 6.48 7.21 9.94
N GLY A 365 5.78 7.97 9.09
CA GLY A 365 4.48 8.58 9.38
C GLY A 365 3.39 7.56 9.73
N LEU A 366 3.43 6.35 9.14
CA LEU A 366 2.56 5.24 9.51
C LEU A 366 2.62 4.96 11.02
N LEU A 367 3.81 5.03 11.60
CA LEU A 367 4.05 4.62 12.98
C LEU A 367 3.72 5.72 14.01
N VAL A 368 3.69 6.99 13.61
CA VAL A 368 3.52 8.11 14.56
C VAL A 368 2.25 7.96 15.40
N GLY A 369 1.11 7.70 14.77
CA GLY A 369 -0.19 7.58 15.44
C GLY A 369 -0.68 6.15 15.64
N MET A 370 0.17 5.13 15.44
CA MET A 370 -0.24 3.72 15.39
C MET A 370 -0.56 3.11 16.78
N GLY A 371 -0.30 3.83 17.87
CA GLY A 371 -0.53 3.34 19.24
C GLY A 371 0.57 2.38 19.71
N ASP A 372 0.26 1.54 20.69
CA ASP A 372 1.25 0.74 21.44
C ASP A 372 2.08 -0.24 20.58
N THR A 373 1.59 -0.59 19.38
CA THR A 373 2.32 -1.46 18.45
C THR A 373 3.47 -0.75 17.70
N ALA A 374 3.55 0.59 17.75
CA ALA A 374 4.66 1.36 17.19
C ALA A 374 5.77 1.54 18.23
N THR A 375 6.65 0.56 18.32
CA THR A 375 7.81 0.60 19.21
C THR A 375 8.89 1.56 18.71
N LYS A 376 9.85 1.89 19.57
CA LYS A 376 11.00 2.72 19.18
C LYS A 376 11.86 2.02 18.11
N GLU A 377 12.03 0.72 18.24
CA GLU A 377 12.74 -0.12 17.29
C GLU A 377 12.06 -0.10 15.91
N ALA A 378 10.73 -0.12 15.85
CA ALA A 378 9.98 0.02 14.60
C ALA A 378 10.21 1.39 13.93
N LEU A 379 10.26 2.47 14.71
CA LEU A 379 10.56 3.81 14.21
C LEU A 379 12.00 3.94 13.73
N GLU A 380 12.97 3.38 14.46
CA GLU A 380 14.38 3.32 14.06
C GLU A 380 14.53 2.54 12.75
N TRP A 381 13.90 1.35 12.66
CA TRP A 381 13.85 0.54 11.45
C TRP A 381 13.29 1.33 10.25
N ALA A 382 12.16 2.01 10.42
CA ALA A 382 11.54 2.79 9.36
C ALA A 382 12.41 3.98 8.93
N LEU A 383 13.04 4.68 9.88
CA LEU A 383 13.91 5.83 9.60
C LEU A 383 15.20 5.43 8.87
N CYS A 384 15.75 4.24 9.18
CA CYS A 384 16.95 3.72 8.50
C CYS A 384 16.71 3.35 7.04
N CYS A 385 15.46 3.34 6.59
CA CYS A 385 15.08 3.06 5.19
C CYS A 385 15.70 1.76 4.66
N THR A 386 15.60 0.68 5.47
CA THR A 386 16.10 -0.64 5.11
C THR A 386 15.00 -1.48 4.44
N ASP A 387 15.43 -2.45 3.65
CA ASP A 387 14.60 -3.54 3.09
C ASP A 387 13.18 -3.11 2.66
N ALA A 388 12.14 -3.48 3.41
CA ALA A 388 10.75 -3.22 3.03
C ALA A 388 10.42 -1.72 2.88
N VAL A 389 11.04 -0.83 3.65
CA VAL A 389 10.83 0.63 3.53
C VAL A 389 11.43 1.15 2.25
N ARG A 390 12.66 0.70 1.93
CA ARG A 390 13.31 1.01 0.65
C ARG A 390 12.51 0.42 -0.52
N ALA A 391 12.07 -0.84 -0.42
CA ALA A 391 11.25 -1.49 -1.43
C ALA A 391 9.94 -0.73 -1.69
N CYS A 392 9.26 -0.25 -0.66
CA CYS A 392 8.09 0.61 -0.79
C CYS A 392 8.40 1.90 -1.58
N ALA A 393 9.51 2.56 -1.25
CA ALA A 393 9.95 3.78 -1.92
C ALA A 393 10.32 3.52 -3.40
N GLU A 394 11.00 2.40 -3.68
CA GLU A 394 11.37 1.98 -5.03
C GLU A 394 10.14 1.64 -5.88
N VAL A 395 9.18 0.86 -5.35
CA VAL A 395 7.92 0.59 -6.04
C VAL A 395 7.21 1.89 -6.38
N THR A 396 7.11 2.81 -5.41
CA THR A 396 6.47 4.12 -5.61
C THR A 396 7.15 4.89 -6.73
N ARG A 397 8.48 5.03 -6.69
CA ARG A 397 9.26 5.79 -7.67
C ARG A 397 9.21 5.13 -9.05
N PHE A 398 9.47 3.85 -9.15
CA PHE A 398 9.50 3.15 -10.44
C PHE A 398 8.14 3.15 -11.15
N MET A 399 7.04 2.95 -10.43
CA MET A 399 5.71 2.99 -11.03
C MET A 399 5.35 4.42 -11.49
N ASN A 400 5.70 5.44 -10.71
CA ASN A 400 5.54 6.83 -11.12
C ASN A 400 6.39 7.16 -12.36
N ASP A 401 7.66 6.73 -12.40
CA ASP A 401 8.57 6.97 -13.52
C ASP A 401 8.09 6.28 -14.81
N LEU A 402 7.58 5.05 -14.72
CA LEU A 402 6.96 4.35 -15.87
C LEU A 402 5.73 5.09 -16.39
N ALA A 403 4.90 5.63 -15.50
CA ALA A 403 3.71 6.40 -15.87
C ALA A 403 4.09 7.76 -16.50
N SER A 404 5.07 8.45 -15.94
CA SER A 404 5.54 9.73 -16.47
C SER A 404 6.27 9.56 -17.80
N PHE A 405 7.08 8.50 -17.97
CA PHE A 405 7.76 8.20 -19.22
C PHE A 405 6.75 7.91 -20.36
N LYS A 406 5.68 7.15 -20.08
CA LYS A 406 4.59 6.89 -21.05
C LYS A 406 3.86 8.18 -21.45
N ARG A 407 3.63 9.09 -20.50
CA ARG A 407 2.96 10.39 -20.75
C ARG A 407 3.82 11.36 -21.55
N GLY A 408 5.12 11.29 -21.41
CA GLY A 408 6.08 12.29 -21.87
C GLY A 408 6.44 13.31 -20.77
N LYS A 409 7.64 13.85 -20.88
CA LYS A 409 8.26 14.72 -19.88
C LYS A 409 7.63 16.10 -19.83
N ASN A 410 7.42 16.64 -18.63
CA ASN A 410 7.17 18.06 -18.42
C ASN A 410 8.50 18.86 -18.47
N LYS A 411 8.39 20.19 -18.71
CA LYS A 411 9.58 21.04 -18.83
C LYS A 411 10.52 21.05 -17.62
N ASN A 412 9.98 20.80 -16.43
CA ASN A 412 10.70 20.91 -15.16
C ASN A 412 11.00 19.54 -14.52
N ASP A 413 10.70 18.42 -15.20
CA ASP A 413 10.96 17.11 -14.63
C ASP A 413 12.46 16.76 -14.67
N VAL A 414 13.01 16.28 -13.57
CA VAL A 414 14.32 15.64 -13.50
C VAL A 414 14.31 14.35 -14.32
N ALA A 415 15.47 13.84 -14.75
CA ALA A 415 15.55 12.61 -15.49
C ALA A 415 15.02 11.43 -14.65
N SER A 416 14.03 10.70 -15.18
CA SER A 416 13.45 9.51 -14.54
C SER A 416 14.44 8.34 -14.51
N SER A 417 14.16 7.32 -13.70
CA SER A 417 14.93 6.08 -13.68
C SER A 417 15.01 5.41 -15.06
N VAL A 418 13.95 5.48 -15.86
CA VAL A 418 13.92 4.98 -17.24
C VAL A 418 14.92 5.72 -18.12
N GLU A 419 14.90 7.06 -18.08
CA GLU A 419 15.81 7.91 -18.88
C GLU A 419 17.27 7.76 -18.45
N CYS A 420 17.54 7.64 -17.15
CA CYS A 420 18.88 7.43 -16.64
C CYS A 420 19.40 6.04 -17.05
N TYR A 421 18.57 4.99 -16.99
CA TYR A 421 18.95 3.66 -17.44
C TYR A 421 19.26 3.64 -18.94
N ILE A 422 18.41 4.22 -19.79
CA ILE A 422 18.64 4.34 -21.23
C ILE A 422 19.98 5.04 -21.50
N SER A 423 20.22 6.17 -20.80
CA SER A 423 21.43 6.97 -21.02
C SER A 423 22.71 6.27 -20.59
N GLU A 424 22.69 5.55 -19.46
CA GLU A 424 23.87 4.87 -18.91
C GLU A 424 24.26 3.62 -19.69
N TYR A 425 23.24 2.83 -20.09
CA TYR A 425 23.49 1.53 -20.74
C TYR A 425 23.32 1.54 -22.26
N GLY A 426 22.91 2.66 -22.85
CA GLY A 426 22.77 2.78 -24.31
C GLY A 426 21.73 1.85 -24.92
N VAL A 427 20.65 1.53 -24.15
CA VAL A 427 19.61 0.55 -24.55
C VAL A 427 18.34 1.23 -25.06
N ALA A 428 17.51 0.46 -25.76
CA ALA A 428 16.18 0.91 -26.19
C ALA A 428 15.23 1.08 -24.98
N SER A 429 14.20 1.90 -25.15
CA SER A 429 13.21 2.20 -24.10
C SER A 429 12.50 0.96 -23.58
N GLU A 430 12.18 0.01 -24.46
CA GLU A 430 11.52 -1.25 -24.11
C GLU A 430 12.38 -2.10 -23.14
N VAL A 431 13.70 -2.11 -23.34
CA VAL A 431 14.64 -2.82 -22.47
C VAL A 431 14.71 -2.13 -21.10
N ALA A 432 14.75 -0.79 -21.07
CA ALA A 432 14.75 -0.04 -19.81
C ALA A 432 13.43 -0.25 -19.04
N ILE A 433 12.28 -0.17 -19.73
CA ILE A 433 10.96 -0.41 -19.13
C ILE A 433 10.85 -1.83 -18.55
N ALA A 434 11.33 -2.83 -19.27
CA ALA A 434 11.35 -4.22 -18.80
C ALA A 434 12.25 -4.37 -17.56
N LYS A 435 13.42 -3.73 -17.55
CA LYS A 435 14.31 -3.72 -16.39
C LYS A 435 13.69 -3.07 -15.17
N ILE A 436 13.07 -1.89 -15.33
CA ILE A 436 12.36 -1.22 -14.23
C ILE A 436 11.21 -2.11 -13.72
N GLY A 437 10.46 -2.78 -14.61
CA GLY A 437 9.44 -3.76 -14.23
C GLY A 437 10.02 -4.90 -13.38
N SER A 438 11.18 -5.45 -13.77
CA SER A 438 11.87 -6.48 -12.97
C SER A 438 12.27 -5.97 -11.57
N LEU A 439 12.72 -4.72 -11.45
CA LEU A 439 13.08 -4.13 -10.16
C LEU A 439 11.85 -3.91 -9.26
N ILE A 440 10.68 -3.61 -9.83
CA ILE A 440 9.43 -3.57 -9.08
C ILE A 440 9.11 -4.95 -8.51
N GLU A 441 9.27 -6.03 -9.30
CA GLU A 441 9.04 -7.39 -8.79
C GLU A 441 10.05 -7.79 -7.71
N ASP A 442 11.32 -7.40 -7.84
CA ASP A 442 12.33 -7.63 -6.82
C ASP A 442 12.02 -6.87 -5.51
N ALA A 443 11.48 -5.66 -5.59
CA ALA A 443 11.02 -4.91 -4.44
C ALA A 443 9.80 -5.58 -3.76
N TRP A 444 8.90 -6.19 -4.52
CA TRP A 444 7.79 -7.00 -3.97
C TRP A 444 8.30 -8.25 -3.24
N LYS A 445 9.32 -8.95 -3.77
CA LYS A 445 9.97 -10.08 -3.07
C LYS A 445 10.52 -9.64 -1.72
N THR A 446 11.23 -8.49 -1.69
CA THR A 446 11.77 -7.90 -0.46
C THR A 446 10.65 -7.57 0.54
N THR A 447 9.55 -6.97 0.08
CA THR A 447 8.38 -6.65 0.94
C THR A 447 7.73 -7.91 1.51
N ASN A 448 7.62 -8.98 0.74
CA ASN A 448 7.09 -10.26 1.21
C ASN A 448 8.03 -10.93 2.22
N GLN A 449 9.35 -10.91 1.95
CA GLN A 449 10.38 -11.52 2.77
C GLN A 449 10.47 -10.88 4.16
N ALA A 450 10.30 -9.56 4.25
CA ALA A 450 10.33 -8.84 5.50
C ALA A 450 9.28 -9.33 6.53
N ARG A 451 8.17 -9.93 6.07
CA ARG A 451 7.17 -10.53 6.98
C ARG A 451 7.70 -11.70 7.79
N PHE A 452 8.72 -12.38 7.28
CA PHE A 452 9.32 -13.57 7.90
C PHE A 452 10.60 -13.25 8.66
N GLU A 453 11.38 -12.29 8.16
CA GLU A 453 12.66 -11.90 8.75
C GLU A 453 12.51 -10.99 9.97
N LEU A 454 11.38 -10.27 10.05
CA LEU A 454 11.13 -9.27 11.10
C LEU A 454 9.85 -9.58 11.89
N PRO A 455 9.72 -10.75 12.52
CA PRO A 455 8.48 -11.15 13.20
C PRO A 455 8.08 -10.20 14.34
N GLU A 456 9.05 -9.59 15.03
CA GLU A 456 8.80 -8.63 16.12
C GLU A 456 8.33 -7.27 15.60
N LEU A 457 8.64 -6.94 14.32
CA LEU A 457 8.20 -5.73 13.64
C LEU A 457 7.01 -5.99 12.69
N LEU A 458 6.46 -7.20 12.68
CA LEU A 458 5.42 -7.60 11.74
C LEU A 458 4.24 -6.60 11.66
N PRO A 459 3.74 -6.01 12.75
CA PRO A 459 2.70 -4.98 12.66
C PRO A 459 3.12 -3.76 11.83
N ALA A 460 4.36 -3.29 11.96
CA ALA A 460 4.91 -2.18 11.18
C ALA A 460 5.13 -2.58 9.71
N VAL A 461 5.75 -3.74 9.47
CA VAL A 461 5.96 -4.32 8.13
C VAL A 461 4.64 -4.47 7.38
N GLN A 462 3.59 -4.92 8.08
CA GLN A 462 2.25 -5.06 7.48
C GLN A 462 1.68 -3.72 7.02
N ARG A 463 1.90 -2.62 7.77
CA ARG A 463 1.44 -1.28 7.36
C ARG A 463 2.25 -0.73 6.18
N VAL A 464 3.56 -1.00 6.13
CA VAL A 464 4.39 -0.69 4.96
C VAL A 464 3.93 -1.49 3.75
N ALA A 465 3.62 -2.79 3.88
CA ALA A 465 3.05 -3.57 2.80
C ALA A 465 1.69 -3.04 2.33
N ASN A 466 0.80 -2.63 3.25
CA ASN A 466 -0.51 -2.08 2.92
C ASN A 466 -0.40 -0.78 2.10
N ILE A 467 0.51 0.14 2.46
CA ILE A 467 0.70 1.36 1.67
C ILE A 467 1.35 1.05 0.31
N THR A 468 2.26 0.08 0.24
CA THR A 468 2.87 -0.36 -1.03
C THR A 468 1.81 -0.92 -2.00
N ILE A 469 0.82 -1.67 -1.49
CA ILE A 469 -0.31 -2.20 -2.27
C ILE A 469 -1.14 -1.08 -2.94
N SER A 470 -1.10 0.14 -2.45
CA SER A 470 -1.80 1.26 -3.09
C SER A 470 -1.16 1.69 -4.42
N MET A 471 0.13 1.42 -4.62
CA MET A 471 0.86 1.89 -5.79
C MET A 471 0.38 1.28 -7.11
N PRO A 472 0.20 -0.07 -7.24
CA PRO A 472 -0.40 -0.66 -8.45
C PRO A 472 -1.80 -0.10 -8.78
N PHE A 473 -2.58 0.27 -7.77
CA PHE A 473 -3.88 0.88 -7.97
C PHE A 473 -3.78 2.33 -8.49
N MET A 474 -2.85 3.11 -7.96
CA MET A 474 -2.64 4.51 -8.34
C MET A 474 -1.98 4.66 -9.72
N TYR A 475 -1.10 3.73 -10.08
CA TYR A 475 -0.31 3.75 -11.33
C TYR A 475 -0.70 2.64 -12.30
N ASP A 476 -1.95 2.16 -12.21
CA ASP A 476 -2.49 1.13 -13.08
C ASP A 476 -2.37 1.51 -14.57
N ASP A 477 -2.07 0.51 -15.42
CA ASP A 477 -1.79 0.70 -16.86
C ASP A 477 -0.74 1.79 -17.17
N LYS A 478 0.20 2.01 -16.25
CA LYS A 478 1.20 3.08 -16.37
C LYS A 478 0.55 4.46 -16.58
N THR A 479 -0.55 4.71 -15.87
CA THR A 479 -1.23 6.01 -15.81
C THR A 479 -1.17 6.53 -14.39
N ASP A 480 -0.95 7.83 -14.23
CA ASP A 480 -0.85 8.49 -12.94
C ASP A 480 -2.22 9.00 -12.50
N ALA A 481 -2.93 8.18 -11.70
CA ALA A 481 -4.23 8.56 -11.16
C ALA A 481 -4.15 9.58 -10.00
N PHE A 482 -2.97 9.82 -9.45
CA PHE A 482 -2.79 10.87 -8.44
C PHE A 482 -2.79 12.25 -9.10
N THR A 483 -2.01 12.43 -10.16
CA THR A 483 -1.97 13.69 -10.93
C THR A 483 -3.27 13.90 -11.72
N PHE A 484 -3.84 12.83 -12.28
CA PHE A 484 -5.05 12.85 -13.11
C PHE A 484 -6.20 12.10 -12.43
N SER A 485 -6.75 12.70 -11.38
CA SER A 485 -7.63 12.04 -10.41
C SER A 485 -9.03 11.66 -10.91
N SER A 486 -9.43 12.05 -12.12
CA SER A 486 -10.74 11.69 -12.70
C SER A 486 -11.01 10.18 -12.68
N ARG A 487 -9.97 9.36 -12.83
CA ARG A 487 -10.05 7.91 -12.77
C ARG A 487 -10.40 7.38 -11.37
N LEU A 488 -9.97 8.08 -10.31
CA LEU A 488 -10.26 7.71 -8.92
C LEU A 488 -11.65 8.11 -8.48
N GLU A 489 -12.31 9.05 -9.16
CA GLU A 489 -13.55 9.66 -8.70
C GLU A 489 -14.65 8.63 -8.43
N GLY A 490 -14.83 7.66 -9.32
CA GLY A 490 -15.81 6.59 -9.16
C GLY A 490 -15.56 5.73 -7.93
N THR A 491 -14.30 5.31 -7.73
CA THR A 491 -13.90 4.51 -6.57
C THR A 491 -14.02 5.31 -5.28
N ILE A 492 -13.56 6.55 -5.24
CA ILE A 492 -13.67 7.45 -4.07
C ILE A 492 -15.15 7.65 -3.68
N LYS A 493 -16.05 7.86 -4.65
CA LYS A 493 -17.48 7.96 -4.37
C LYS A 493 -18.06 6.66 -3.78
N ARG A 494 -17.69 5.51 -4.31
CA ARG A 494 -18.13 4.20 -3.77
C ARG A 494 -17.59 3.97 -2.36
N LEU A 495 -16.34 4.33 -2.07
CA LEU A 495 -15.72 4.12 -0.78
C LEU A 495 -16.24 5.08 0.31
N PHE A 496 -16.50 6.36 -0.01
CA PHE A 496 -16.74 7.38 1.01
C PHE A 496 -18.13 8.03 0.97
N VAL A 497 -18.88 7.91 -0.13
CA VAL A 497 -20.13 8.67 -0.33
C VAL A 497 -21.35 7.79 -0.53
N ASN A 498 -21.26 6.80 -1.42
CA ASN A 498 -22.40 5.99 -1.83
C ASN A 498 -22.57 4.78 -0.91
N PRO A 499 -23.61 4.71 -0.04
CA PRO A 499 -23.79 3.59 0.86
C PRO A 499 -24.13 2.30 0.08
N ILE A 500 -23.73 1.16 0.66
CA ILE A 500 -24.10 -0.16 0.16
C ILE A 500 -25.52 -0.48 0.63
N GLU A 501 -26.37 -0.96 -0.27
CA GLU A 501 -27.70 -1.45 0.05
C GLU A 501 -27.61 -2.68 0.97
N LEU A 502 -28.39 -2.67 2.06
CA LEU A 502 -28.43 -3.72 3.10
C LEU A 502 -29.26 -4.92 2.66
#